data_fc298c5978d174afa03d4f566afbf083
#
_entry.id   fc298c5978d174afa03d4f566afbf083
#
_cell.length_a   1.000
_cell.length_b   1.000
_cell.length_c   1.000
_cell.angle_alpha   90.00
_cell.angle_beta   90.00
_cell.angle_gamma   90.00
#
_symmetry.space_group_name_H-M   'P 1'
#
loop_
_entity.id
_entity.type
_entity.pdbx_description
1 polymer ?
#
loop_
_entity_poly.entity_id
_entity_poly.type
_entity_poly.pdbx_seq_one_letter_code
_entity_poly.pdbx_strand_id
1 'polypeptide(L)'
;MRDDHIDLCGQIDFTRTEAMPLLAQDAHFSFACNGCGDCCRGREDIVLSGFDLWRIAAQLRLPPQIVARGYCRASIGTVSHLPVLRLAPVKENRNNCPFLTGDHCAIHDAEPLVCALYPLAQEISRKGQVSYFLQPTGCGGQVIEARVEDYLARYDVPAREQTDVRWAQTCMTLEDTVEQLEALLSPVLVRRMQDKLWQALYFGYDYAAPFLPQLEKNLHWLDAEFAKLTEYQQKRNNASK
;
A
#
# COMPACT_ATOMS: atom_id res chain seq x y z
N MET A 1 -10.17 14.95 -18.22
CA MET A 1 -9.43 13.68 -18.21
C MET A 1 -8.90 13.57 -16.80
N ARG A 2 -9.44 12.65 -15.99
CA ARG A 2 -8.80 12.32 -14.70
C ARG A 2 -7.58 11.51 -15.06
N ASP A 3 -6.40 11.94 -14.65
CA ASP A 3 -5.18 11.17 -14.84
C ASP A 3 -5.29 9.86 -14.09
N ASP A 4 -5.12 8.74 -14.82
CA ASP A 4 -5.36 7.38 -14.37
C ASP A 4 -4.24 6.82 -13.46
N HIS A 5 -3.66 7.64 -12.61
CA HIS A 5 -2.55 7.28 -11.77
C HIS A 5 -2.98 7.21 -10.30
N ILE A 6 -2.98 6.02 -9.72
CA ILE A 6 -3.12 5.81 -8.28
C ILE A 6 -1.75 5.45 -7.74
N ASP A 7 -1.26 6.28 -6.85
CA ASP A 7 -0.18 5.97 -5.97
C ASP A 7 -0.64 4.88 -4.97
N LEU A 8 0.19 3.87 -4.74
CA LEU A 8 -0.03 2.85 -3.71
C LEU A 8 -0.22 3.46 -2.31
N CYS A 9 0.07 4.74 -2.16
CA CYS A 9 -0.03 5.51 -0.94
C CYS A 9 -1.42 6.05 -0.61
N GLY A 10 -2.41 6.02 -1.50
CA GLY A 10 -3.79 6.49 -1.21
C GLY A 10 -3.91 7.97 -0.81
N GLN A 11 -2.86 8.75 -0.96
CA GLN A 11 -2.82 10.21 -0.88
C GLN A 11 -1.73 10.70 -1.81
N ILE A 12 -2.11 11.04 -3.03
CA ILE A 12 -1.20 11.69 -3.96
C ILE A 12 -1.31 13.19 -3.69
N ASP A 13 -0.20 13.77 -3.29
CA ASP A 13 0.08 15.13 -3.63
C ASP A 13 0.59 15.16 -5.08
N PHE A 14 -0.32 15.18 -6.04
CA PHE A 14 -0.02 15.21 -7.48
C PHE A 14 0.91 16.36 -7.87
N THR A 15 0.97 17.41 -7.07
CA THR A 15 1.90 18.54 -7.30
C THR A 15 3.36 18.14 -7.07
N ARG A 16 3.60 17.06 -6.35
CA ARG A 16 4.95 16.59 -6.03
C ARG A 16 5.53 15.62 -7.07
N THR A 17 4.71 14.76 -7.66
CA THR A 17 5.17 13.79 -8.66
C THR A 17 5.49 14.44 -10.00
N GLU A 18 4.75 15.45 -10.41
CA GLU A 18 5.03 16.21 -11.65
C GLU A 18 6.40 16.89 -11.66
N ALA A 19 7.00 17.13 -10.49
CA ALA A 19 8.32 17.74 -10.34
C ALA A 19 9.47 16.71 -10.21
N MET A 20 9.16 15.40 -10.10
CA MET A 20 10.19 14.36 -9.93
C MET A 20 10.67 13.84 -11.29
N PRO A 21 11.99 13.71 -11.50
CA PRO A 21 12.50 13.15 -12.73
C PRO A 21 12.10 11.68 -12.89
N LEU A 22 11.44 11.36 -14.00
CA LEU A 22 11.16 9.99 -14.42
C LEU A 22 12.50 9.30 -14.78
N LEU A 23 12.69 8.10 -14.28
CA LEU A 23 13.88 7.28 -14.53
C LEU A 23 13.52 6.07 -15.39
N ALA A 24 14.25 5.88 -16.48
CA ALA A 24 14.23 4.62 -17.22
C ALA A 24 14.93 3.51 -16.38
N GLN A 25 14.62 2.25 -16.63
CA GLN A 25 15.22 1.14 -15.89
C GLN A 25 16.74 1.05 -16.05
N ASP A 26 17.26 1.47 -17.22
CA ASP A 26 18.69 1.54 -17.53
C ASP A 26 19.34 2.86 -17.12
N ALA A 27 18.56 3.82 -16.60
CA ALA A 27 19.09 5.10 -16.14
C ALA A 27 20.00 4.92 -14.92
N HIS A 28 20.95 5.84 -14.79
CA HIS A 28 21.82 5.91 -13.62
C HIS A 28 21.35 6.99 -12.65
N PHE A 29 21.48 6.72 -11.37
CA PHE A 29 21.30 7.69 -10.30
C PHE A 29 22.33 7.48 -9.20
N SER A 30 22.55 8.51 -8.40
CA SER A 30 23.62 8.50 -7.41
C SER A 30 23.03 8.36 -6.02
N PHE A 31 23.02 7.13 -5.49
CA PHE A 31 22.59 6.83 -4.13
C PHE A 31 23.13 5.48 -3.65
N ALA A 32 23.64 5.45 -2.40
CA ALA A 32 23.87 4.21 -1.69
C ALA A 32 23.42 4.37 -0.25
N CYS A 33 22.56 3.47 0.20
CA CYS A 33 22.14 3.43 1.59
C CYS A 33 23.35 3.14 2.50
N ASN A 34 23.57 4.01 3.49
CA ASN A 34 24.62 3.83 4.52
C ASN A 34 24.04 3.32 5.85
N GLY A 35 22.75 2.96 5.89
CA GLY A 35 22.10 2.45 7.11
C GLY A 35 21.89 3.52 8.19
N CYS A 36 21.84 4.82 7.84
CA CYS A 36 21.71 5.90 8.83
C CYS A 36 20.34 5.94 9.54
N GLY A 37 19.35 5.22 9.05
CA GLY A 37 17.99 5.18 9.60
C GLY A 37 17.18 6.47 9.40
N ASP A 38 17.67 7.46 8.66
CA ASP A 38 16.96 8.74 8.46
C ASP A 38 15.63 8.55 7.74
N CYS A 39 15.54 7.60 6.81
CA CYS A 39 14.28 7.21 6.15
C CYS A 39 13.25 6.59 7.11
N CYS A 40 13.63 6.24 8.33
CA CYS A 40 12.77 5.69 9.38
C CYS A 40 12.42 6.72 10.47
N ARG A 41 12.97 7.94 10.41
CA ARG A 41 12.77 8.97 11.45
C ARG A 41 11.77 10.01 11.02
N GLY A 42 10.85 10.36 11.94
CA GLY A 42 9.87 11.41 11.71
C GLY A 42 8.88 11.13 10.58
N ARG A 43 8.67 9.87 10.19
CA ARG A 43 7.83 9.46 9.06
C ARG A 43 6.45 9.05 9.54
N GLU A 44 5.41 9.66 8.93
CA GLU A 44 4.00 9.33 9.18
C GLU A 44 3.28 8.80 7.93
N ASP A 45 4.00 8.71 6.84
CA ASP A 45 3.52 8.52 5.48
C ASP A 45 3.81 7.12 4.91
N ILE A 46 4.33 6.19 5.70
CA ILE A 46 4.63 4.82 5.25
C ILE A 46 3.34 4.02 5.13
N VAL A 47 2.77 3.99 3.93
CA VAL A 47 1.57 3.21 3.60
C VAL A 47 1.94 1.76 3.31
N LEU A 48 1.08 0.85 3.76
CA LEU A 48 1.22 -0.58 3.53
C LEU A 48 0.17 -1.06 2.52
N SER A 49 0.60 -1.84 1.54
CA SER A 49 -0.28 -2.73 0.82
C SER A 49 -0.71 -3.91 1.70
N GLY A 50 -1.74 -4.65 1.29
CA GLY A 50 -2.07 -5.93 1.94
C GLY A 50 -0.92 -6.92 1.86
N PHE A 51 -0.12 -6.86 0.79
CA PHE A 51 1.06 -7.69 0.62
C PHE A 51 2.18 -7.29 1.59
N ASP A 52 2.42 -6.00 1.81
CA ASP A 52 3.39 -5.55 2.81
C ASP A 52 2.99 -6.02 4.21
N LEU A 53 1.71 -5.86 4.59
CA LEU A 53 1.21 -6.35 5.87
C LEU A 53 1.38 -7.86 6.02
N TRP A 54 1.11 -8.64 4.95
CA TRP A 54 1.29 -10.09 4.92
C TRP A 54 2.78 -10.47 5.11
N ARG A 55 3.71 -9.78 4.42
CA ARG A 55 5.15 -10.01 4.58
C ARG A 55 5.62 -9.73 6.00
N ILE A 56 5.21 -8.61 6.58
CA ILE A 56 5.52 -8.25 7.98
C ILE A 56 4.92 -9.28 8.94
N ALA A 57 3.69 -9.73 8.71
CA ALA A 57 3.03 -10.75 9.52
C ALA A 57 3.81 -12.08 9.49
N ALA A 58 4.27 -12.49 8.30
CA ALA A 58 5.11 -13.69 8.13
C ALA A 58 6.45 -13.58 8.87
N GLN A 59 7.15 -12.44 8.73
CA GLN A 59 8.42 -12.16 9.41
C GLN A 59 8.28 -12.21 10.93
N LEU A 60 7.24 -11.58 11.46
CA LEU A 60 6.97 -11.52 12.90
C LEU A 60 6.29 -12.78 13.43
N ARG A 61 5.81 -13.68 12.56
CA ARG A 61 4.98 -14.86 12.89
C ARG A 61 3.75 -14.48 13.71
N LEU A 62 3.11 -13.38 13.34
CA LEU A 62 1.91 -12.85 13.98
C LEU A 62 0.77 -12.75 12.97
N PRO A 63 -0.49 -12.95 13.37
CA PRO A 63 -1.63 -12.66 12.50
C PRO A 63 -1.62 -11.21 12.00
N PRO A 64 -2.03 -10.93 10.74
CA PRO A 64 -2.05 -9.58 10.18
C PRO A 64 -2.81 -8.57 11.06
N GLN A 65 -3.90 -9.00 11.70
CA GLN A 65 -4.69 -8.16 12.62
C GLN A 65 -3.90 -7.71 13.86
N ILE A 66 -3.01 -8.58 14.36
CA ILE A 66 -2.16 -8.25 15.51
C ILE A 66 -1.07 -7.27 15.09
N VAL A 67 -0.47 -7.47 13.93
CA VAL A 67 0.52 -6.53 13.35
C VAL A 67 -0.14 -5.15 13.13
N ALA A 68 -1.31 -5.13 12.50
CA ALA A 68 -2.03 -3.88 12.26
C ALA A 68 -2.36 -3.13 13.56
N ARG A 69 -2.80 -3.82 14.61
CA ARG A 69 -3.10 -3.19 15.91
C ARG A 69 -1.88 -2.68 16.65
N GLY A 70 -0.76 -3.40 16.56
CA GLY A 70 0.46 -3.08 17.31
C GLY A 70 1.32 -2.03 16.66
N TYR A 71 1.31 -1.96 15.32
CA TYR A 71 2.31 -1.20 14.57
C TYR A 71 1.73 -0.23 13.55
N CYS A 72 0.41 -0.20 13.37
CA CYS A 72 -0.19 0.60 12.31
C CYS A 72 -1.32 1.52 12.80
N ARG A 73 -1.61 2.53 11.97
CA ARG A 73 -2.82 3.35 12.02
C ARG A 73 -3.69 3.01 10.81
N ALA A 74 -4.99 2.84 11.06
CA ALA A 74 -5.99 2.57 10.05
C ALA A 74 -6.80 3.83 9.76
N SER A 75 -7.11 4.08 8.50
CA SER A 75 -7.98 5.16 8.04
C SER A 75 -8.73 4.74 6.78
N ILE A 76 -9.69 5.55 6.35
CA ILE A 76 -10.28 5.45 5.02
C ILE A 76 -9.67 6.56 4.17
N GLY A 77 -9.26 6.25 2.96
CA GLY A 77 -8.74 7.21 1.99
C GLY A 77 -9.80 8.27 1.65
N THR A 78 -9.39 9.53 1.62
CA THR A 78 -10.33 10.64 1.36
C THR A 78 -10.74 10.75 -0.10
N VAL A 79 -9.98 10.18 -1.01
CA VAL A 79 -10.26 10.17 -2.46
C VAL A 79 -10.73 8.79 -2.90
N SER A 80 -9.96 7.74 -2.58
CA SER A 80 -10.29 6.37 -3.00
C SER A 80 -11.45 5.75 -2.22
N HIS A 81 -11.76 6.25 -1.02
CA HIS A 81 -12.71 5.66 -0.07
C HIS A 81 -12.37 4.21 0.33
N LEU A 82 -11.15 3.77 0.02
CA LEU A 82 -10.65 2.45 0.41
C LEU A 82 -10.00 2.47 1.79
N PRO A 83 -9.93 1.31 2.46
CA PRO A 83 -9.10 1.12 3.64
C PRO A 83 -7.64 1.46 3.36
N VAL A 84 -7.01 2.22 4.24
CA VAL A 84 -5.59 2.59 4.18
C VAL A 84 -4.92 2.28 5.50
N LEU A 85 -3.83 1.53 5.44
CA LEU A 85 -3.02 1.17 6.58
C LEU A 85 -1.64 1.85 6.49
N ARG A 86 -1.23 2.54 7.55
CA ARG A 86 0.09 3.18 7.64
C ARG A 86 0.83 2.71 8.88
N LEU A 87 2.14 2.64 8.81
CA LEU A 87 2.94 2.44 10.02
C LEU A 87 2.66 3.59 11.01
N ALA A 88 2.48 3.22 12.27
CA ALA A 88 2.25 4.18 13.36
C ALA A 88 3.59 4.56 13.98
N PRO A 89 4.07 5.80 13.83
CA PRO A 89 5.30 6.21 14.46
C PRO A 89 5.16 6.22 15.98
N VAL A 90 6.25 5.88 16.65
CA VAL A 90 6.33 5.83 18.12
C VAL A 90 6.57 7.23 18.64
N LYS A 91 5.54 7.86 19.24
CA LYS A 91 5.57 9.25 19.71
C LYS A 91 6.66 9.48 20.76
N GLU A 92 6.81 8.54 21.68
CA GLU A 92 7.82 8.55 22.74
C GLU A 92 9.25 8.47 22.19
N ASN A 93 9.41 7.98 20.97
CA ASN A 93 10.68 7.88 20.26
C ASN A 93 10.74 8.86 19.07
N ARG A 94 10.40 10.12 19.28
CA ARG A 94 10.51 11.21 18.28
C ARG A 94 9.79 10.93 16.96
N ASN A 95 8.67 10.23 16.99
CA ASN A 95 7.93 9.81 15.81
C ASN A 95 8.76 8.90 14.86
N ASN A 96 9.62 8.07 15.40
CA ASN A 96 10.35 7.08 14.60
C ASN A 96 9.45 5.91 14.21
N CYS A 97 9.81 5.26 13.10
CA CYS A 97 9.21 4.00 12.67
C CYS A 97 9.21 2.98 13.82
N PRO A 98 8.11 2.22 14.05
CA PRO A 98 8.03 1.24 15.13
C PRO A 98 9.04 0.08 14.98
N PHE A 99 9.61 -0.10 13.79
CA PHE A 99 10.59 -1.13 13.50
C PHE A 99 12.03 -0.62 13.47
N LEU A 100 12.26 0.66 13.79
CA LEU A 100 13.61 1.20 13.92
C LEU A 100 14.23 0.78 15.24
N THR A 101 15.30 -0.01 15.19
CA THR A 101 16.09 -0.44 16.35
C THR A 101 17.52 0.07 16.19
N GLY A 102 17.90 1.06 17.02
CA GLY A 102 19.14 1.82 16.76
C GLY A 102 19.05 2.57 15.43
N ASP A 103 19.89 2.20 14.48
CA ASP A 103 19.88 2.75 13.12
C ASP A 103 19.42 1.72 12.06
N HIS A 104 18.90 0.56 12.48
CA HIS A 104 18.57 -0.53 11.58
C HIS A 104 17.09 -0.88 11.61
N CYS A 105 16.58 -1.31 10.46
CA CYS A 105 15.22 -1.81 10.33
C CYS A 105 15.12 -3.25 10.86
N ALA A 106 14.31 -3.49 11.90
CA ALA A 106 14.10 -4.81 12.47
C ALA A 106 13.36 -5.79 11.54
N ILE A 107 12.71 -5.26 10.50
CA ILE A 107 11.98 -6.04 9.49
C ILE A 107 12.56 -5.83 8.08
N HIS A 108 13.87 -5.63 7.97
CA HIS A 108 14.51 -5.27 6.69
C HIS A 108 14.15 -6.26 5.55
N ASP A 109 14.13 -7.57 5.84
CA ASP A 109 13.80 -8.60 4.85
C ASP A 109 12.30 -8.61 4.45
N ALA A 110 11.45 -7.93 5.21
CA ALA A 110 10.02 -7.79 4.97
C ALA A 110 9.58 -6.31 4.95
N GLU A 111 10.51 -5.41 4.69
CA GLU A 111 10.21 -3.99 4.65
C GLU A 111 9.14 -3.65 3.58
N PRO A 112 8.30 -2.64 3.84
CA PRO A 112 7.32 -2.16 2.87
C PRO A 112 7.97 -1.75 1.55
N LEU A 113 7.22 -1.88 0.44
CA LEU A 113 7.73 -1.50 -0.88
C LEU A 113 8.29 -0.07 -0.91
N VAL A 114 7.61 0.87 -0.30
CA VAL A 114 8.05 2.28 -0.24
C VAL A 114 9.38 2.47 0.50
N CYS A 115 9.71 1.57 1.43
CA CYS A 115 11.00 1.58 2.13
C CYS A 115 12.09 0.94 1.28
N ALA A 116 11.80 -0.21 0.64
CA ALA A 116 12.72 -0.92 -0.25
C ALA A 116 13.10 -0.07 -1.47
N LEU A 117 12.17 0.74 -1.97
CA LEU A 117 12.40 1.61 -3.11
C LEU A 117 13.21 2.87 -2.78
N TYR A 118 13.16 3.37 -1.52
CA TYR A 118 13.77 4.66 -1.19
C TYR A 118 15.23 4.79 -1.64
N PRO A 119 15.63 5.84 -2.36
CA PRO A 119 14.93 7.08 -2.63
C PRO A 119 14.06 7.08 -3.90
N LEU A 120 13.83 5.95 -4.52
CA LEU A 120 12.91 5.87 -5.65
C LEU A 120 11.45 5.90 -5.16
N ALA A 121 10.56 6.43 -6.00
CA ALA A 121 9.12 6.22 -5.93
C ALA A 121 8.69 5.35 -7.11
N GLN A 122 7.61 4.60 -6.93
CA GLN A 122 7.01 3.79 -7.98
C GLN A 122 5.57 4.24 -8.24
N GLU A 123 5.22 4.30 -9.51
CA GLU A 123 3.87 4.50 -9.97
C GLU A 123 3.46 3.33 -10.86
N ILE A 124 2.23 2.85 -10.67
CA ILE A 124 1.68 1.75 -11.45
C ILE A 124 0.40 2.24 -12.13
N SER A 125 0.36 2.19 -13.47
CA SER A 125 -0.82 2.57 -14.24
C SER A 125 -1.91 1.49 -14.18
N ARG A 126 -3.17 1.85 -14.57
CA ARG A 126 -4.27 0.87 -14.72
C ARG A 126 -3.93 -0.27 -15.69
N LYS A 127 -3.02 -0.06 -16.63
CA LYS A 127 -2.53 -1.10 -17.56
C LYS A 127 -1.41 -1.96 -16.98
N GLY A 128 -1.00 -1.71 -15.74
CA GLY A 128 0.08 -2.42 -15.07
C GLY A 128 1.49 -1.97 -15.51
N GLN A 129 1.60 -0.82 -16.19
CA GLN A 129 2.90 -0.25 -16.50
C GLN A 129 3.50 0.37 -15.25
N VAL A 130 4.75 0.03 -14.97
CA VAL A 130 5.50 0.50 -13.81
C VAL A 130 6.45 1.62 -14.24
N SER A 131 6.44 2.72 -13.52
CA SER A 131 7.34 3.86 -13.70
C SER A 131 8.04 4.19 -12.39
N TYR A 132 9.29 4.64 -12.48
CA TYR A 132 10.09 5.00 -11.31
C TYR A 132 10.50 6.47 -11.37
N PHE A 133 10.53 7.11 -10.20
CA PHE A 133 10.86 8.52 -10.02
C PHE A 133 11.90 8.66 -8.93
N LEU A 134 12.80 9.64 -9.06
CA LEU A 134 13.75 9.95 -7.99
C LEU A 134 13.18 11.01 -7.06
N GLN A 135 13.00 10.64 -5.79
CA GLN A 135 12.58 11.56 -4.75
C GLN A 135 13.78 12.39 -4.23
N PRO A 136 13.55 13.65 -3.85
CA PRO A 136 14.53 14.38 -3.07
C PRO A 136 14.85 13.62 -1.78
N THR A 137 16.13 13.41 -1.51
CA THR A 137 16.58 12.73 -0.29
C THR A 137 17.44 13.66 0.55
N GLY A 138 17.18 13.71 1.88
CA GLY A 138 18.06 14.33 2.87
C GLY A 138 19.06 13.35 3.47
N CYS A 139 18.98 12.08 3.08
CA CYS A 139 19.89 11.05 3.55
C CYS A 139 21.28 11.28 2.96
N GLY A 140 22.27 11.45 3.83
CA GLY A 140 23.68 11.69 3.47
C GLY A 140 24.42 10.42 3.04
N GLY A 141 23.77 9.51 2.31
CA GLY A 141 24.39 8.31 1.76
C GLY A 141 25.58 8.65 0.87
N GLN A 142 26.49 7.69 0.68
CA GLN A 142 27.58 7.84 -0.26
C GLN A 142 27.01 8.02 -1.68
N VAL A 143 27.61 8.94 -2.45
CA VAL A 143 27.29 9.13 -3.87
C VAL A 143 27.93 7.98 -4.64
N ILE A 144 27.20 6.88 -4.78
CA ILE A 144 27.60 5.74 -5.62
C ILE A 144 26.62 5.70 -6.78
N GLU A 145 27.15 5.76 -7.99
CA GLU A 145 26.34 5.63 -9.18
C GLU A 145 25.84 4.19 -9.31
N ALA A 146 24.52 4.02 -9.47
CA ALA A 146 23.88 2.74 -9.66
C ALA A 146 22.87 2.83 -10.81
N ARG A 147 22.71 1.74 -11.55
CA ARG A 147 21.58 1.62 -12.49
C ARG A 147 20.31 1.34 -11.70
N VAL A 148 19.18 1.86 -12.18
CA VAL A 148 17.88 1.63 -11.54
C VAL A 148 17.61 0.12 -11.40
N GLU A 149 17.80 -0.65 -12.47
CA GLU A 149 17.58 -2.10 -12.45
C GLU A 149 18.43 -2.84 -11.41
N ASP A 150 19.72 -2.48 -11.27
CA ASP A 150 20.63 -3.10 -10.29
C ASP A 150 20.21 -2.74 -8.85
N TYR A 151 19.74 -1.51 -8.65
CA TYR A 151 19.21 -1.05 -7.37
C TYR A 151 17.95 -1.82 -6.98
N LEU A 152 16.99 -1.92 -7.89
CA LEU A 152 15.75 -2.66 -7.68
C LEU A 152 16.01 -4.15 -7.38
N ALA A 153 16.95 -4.77 -8.10
CA ALA A 153 17.33 -6.16 -7.88
C ALA A 153 17.94 -6.39 -6.50
N ARG A 154 18.70 -5.43 -5.96
CA ARG A 154 19.29 -5.51 -4.62
C ARG A 154 18.25 -5.63 -3.51
N TYR A 155 17.09 -5.02 -3.69
CA TYR A 155 15.98 -5.02 -2.71
C TYR A 155 14.85 -5.96 -3.09
N ASP A 156 15.11 -6.93 -3.98
CA ASP A 156 14.16 -7.96 -4.41
C ASP A 156 12.84 -7.40 -5.00
N VAL A 157 12.88 -6.16 -5.50
CA VAL A 157 11.69 -5.50 -6.08
C VAL A 157 11.14 -6.26 -7.29
N PRO A 158 11.96 -6.76 -8.25
CA PRO A 158 11.45 -7.52 -9.39
C PRO A 158 10.67 -8.79 -8.99
N ALA A 159 11.07 -9.47 -7.90
CA ALA A 159 10.38 -10.68 -7.45
C ALA A 159 8.98 -10.41 -6.88
N ARG A 160 8.72 -9.21 -6.41
CA ARG A 160 7.41 -8.80 -5.87
C ARG A 160 6.54 -8.04 -6.88
N GLU A 161 7.10 -7.57 -7.99
CA GLU A 161 6.44 -6.67 -8.94
C GLU A 161 5.06 -7.16 -9.41
N GLN A 162 4.95 -8.44 -9.76
CA GLN A 162 3.66 -9.02 -10.16
C GLN A 162 2.58 -8.84 -9.07
N THR A 163 2.95 -9.02 -7.82
CA THR A 163 2.03 -8.86 -6.68
C THR A 163 1.67 -7.40 -6.44
N ASP A 164 2.65 -6.50 -6.53
CA ASP A 164 2.43 -5.07 -6.35
C ASP A 164 1.57 -4.49 -7.48
N VAL A 165 1.81 -4.89 -8.73
CA VAL A 165 0.96 -4.52 -9.87
C VAL A 165 -0.48 -5.03 -9.69
N ARG A 166 -0.65 -6.29 -9.29
CA ARG A 166 -1.98 -6.86 -9.07
C ARG A 166 -2.71 -6.16 -7.92
N TRP A 167 -1.99 -5.81 -6.85
CA TRP A 167 -2.54 -5.03 -5.74
C TRP A 167 -3.01 -3.64 -6.20
N ALA A 168 -2.17 -2.90 -6.93
CA ALA A 168 -2.52 -1.57 -7.43
C ALA A 168 -3.75 -1.60 -8.33
N GLN A 169 -3.80 -2.53 -9.29
CA GLN A 169 -4.95 -2.72 -10.17
C GLN A 169 -6.22 -3.08 -9.40
N THR A 170 -6.09 -3.89 -8.33
CA THR A 170 -7.19 -4.21 -7.42
C THR A 170 -7.74 -2.94 -6.75
N CYS A 171 -6.86 -2.11 -6.19
CA CYS A 171 -7.27 -0.85 -5.56
C CYS A 171 -7.98 0.08 -6.55
N MET A 172 -7.46 0.25 -7.76
CA MET A 172 -8.07 1.09 -8.80
C MET A 172 -9.47 0.59 -9.20
N THR A 173 -9.65 -0.72 -9.33
CA THR A 173 -10.96 -1.32 -9.65
C THR A 173 -11.95 -1.15 -8.50
N LEU A 174 -11.49 -1.35 -7.27
CA LEU A 174 -12.32 -1.22 -6.08
C LEU A 174 -12.72 0.23 -5.81
N GLU A 175 -11.87 1.21 -6.11
CA GLU A 175 -12.20 2.63 -6.01
C GLU A 175 -13.44 2.96 -6.87
N ASP A 176 -13.42 2.56 -8.15
CA ASP A 176 -14.55 2.77 -9.06
C ASP A 176 -15.84 2.08 -8.54
N THR A 177 -15.69 0.86 -8.01
CA THR A 177 -16.79 0.07 -7.45
C THR A 177 -17.36 0.68 -6.18
N VAL A 178 -16.51 1.13 -5.27
CA VAL A 178 -16.90 1.75 -3.99
C VAL A 178 -17.62 3.07 -4.22
N GLU A 179 -17.12 3.92 -5.12
CA GLU A 179 -17.79 5.19 -5.49
C GLU A 179 -19.25 4.93 -5.96
N GLN A 180 -19.43 3.91 -6.81
CA GLN A 180 -20.76 3.54 -7.30
C GLN A 180 -21.65 2.99 -6.17
N LEU A 181 -21.13 2.15 -5.29
CA LEU A 181 -21.88 1.55 -4.19
C LEU A 181 -22.26 2.59 -3.12
N GLU A 182 -21.38 3.53 -2.80
CA GLU A 182 -21.69 4.61 -1.84
C GLU A 182 -22.85 5.47 -2.29
N ALA A 183 -22.99 5.70 -3.61
CA ALA A 183 -24.14 6.43 -4.18
C ALA A 183 -25.46 5.65 -4.05
N LEU A 184 -25.42 4.32 -3.91
CA LEU A 184 -26.60 3.45 -3.88
C LEU A 184 -26.99 3.00 -2.46
N LEU A 185 -26.03 2.83 -1.58
CA LEU A 185 -26.20 2.21 -0.26
C LEU A 185 -26.54 3.23 0.82
N SER A 186 -27.32 2.81 1.80
CA SER A 186 -27.55 3.60 3.01
C SER A 186 -26.26 3.69 3.86
N PRO A 187 -26.10 4.72 4.72
CA PRO A 187 -24.89 4.89 5.53
C PRO A 187 -24.54 3.68 6.42
N VAL A 188 -25.53 2.91 6.84
CA VAL A 188 -25.32 1.67 7.60
C VAL A 188 -24.70 0.58 6.73
N LEU A 189 -25.15 0.47 5.49
CA LEU A 189 -24.60 -0.51 4.54
C LEU A 189 -23.22 -0.10 4.03
N VAL A 190 -22.96 1.18 3.87
CA VAL A 190 -21.61 1.69 3.57
C VAL A 190 -20.62 1.28 4.66
N ARG A 191 -20.96 1.42 5.93
CA ARG A 191 -20.09 0.93 7.02
C ARG A 191 -19.83 -0.58 6.92
N ARG A 192 -20.87 -1.38 6.65
CA ARG A 192 -20.69 -2.82 6.42
C ARG A 192 -19.82 -3.15 5.21
N MET A 193 -19.95 -2.38 4.15
CA MET A 193 -19.06 -2.48 2.98
C MET A 193 -17.60 -2.21 3.37
N GLN A 194 -17.34 -1.18 4.16
CA GLN A 194 -16.00 -0.86 4.65
C GLN A 194 -15.41 -2.01 5.50
N ASP A 195 -16.21 -2.64 6.38
CA ASP A 195 -15.75 -3.82 7.15
C ASP A 195 -15.35 -4.98 6.23
N LYS A 196 -16.08 -5.19 5.12
CA LYS A 196 -15.75 -6.21 4.12
C LYS A 196 -14.47 -5.88 3.36
N LEU A 197 -14.27 -4.61 3.00
CA LEU A 197 -13.04 -4.14 2.36
C LEU A 197 -11.81 -4.36 3.27
N TRP A 198 -11.89 -4.01 4.57
CA TRP A 198 -10.82 -4.31 5.52
C TRP A 198 -10.49 -5.81 5.56
N GLN A 199 -11.51 -6.65 5.61
CA GLN A 199 -11.31 -8.10 5.62
C GLN A 199 -10.65 -8.60 4.34
N ALA A 200 -11.13 -8.17 3.18
CA ALA A 200 -10.63 -8.63 1.89
C ALA A 200 -9.21 -8.14 1.59
N LEU A 201 -8.91 -6.87 1.91
CA LEU A 201 -7.65 -6.25 1.54
C LEU A 201 -6.52 -6.50 2.54
N TYR A 202 -6.82 -6.60 3.85
CA TYR A 202 -5.77 -6.65 4.87
C TYR A 202 -5.84 -7.84 5.82
N PHE A 203 -7.04 -8.32 6.18
CA PHE A 203 -7.17 -9.21 7.33
C PHE A 203 -7.53 -10.65 6.99
N GLY A 204 -7.96 -10.92 5.75
CA GLY A 204 -8.37 -12.24 5.30
C GLY A 204 -7.21 -13.12 4.80
N TYR A 205 -6.04 -13.02 5.42
CA TYR A 205 -4.83 -13.71 4.97
C TYR A 205 -4.22 -14.60 6.04
N ASP A 206 -3.85 -15.81 5.63
CA ASP A 206 -2.92 -16.67 6.35
C ASP A 206 -1.50 -16.34 5.88
N TYR A 207 -0.65 -15.89 6.80
CA TYR A 207 0.74 -15.55 6.49
C TYR A 207 1.60 -16.78 6.13
N ALA A 208 1.16 -18.00 6.42
CA ALA A 208 1.85 -19.23 6.07
C ALA A 208 1.53 -19.73 4.66
N ALA A 209 0.55 -19.13 3.97
CA ALA A 209 0.15 -19.49 2.61
C ALA A 209 0.45 -18.36 1.60
N PRO A 210 0.67 -18.65 0.31
CA PRO A 210 0.97 -17.64 -0.71
C PRO A 210 -0.10 -16.53 -0.80
N PHE A 211 0.34 -15.28 -0.94
CA PHE A 211 -0.55 -14.11 -0.90
C PHE A 211 -1.53 -14.04 -2.08
N LEU A 212 -1.03 -14.11 -3.33
CA LEU A 212 -1.86 -13.87 -4.53
C LEU A 212 -3.09 -14.80 -4.63
N PRO A 213 -2.99 -16.11 -4.42
CA PRO A 213 -4.18 -16.97 -4.44
C PRO A 213 -5.21 -16.59 -3.38
N GLN A 214 -4.76 -16.08 -2.23
CA GLN A 214 -5.66 -15.62 -1.18
C GLN A 214 -6.31 -14.28 -1.55
N LEU A 215 -5.57 -13.35 -2.17
CA LEU A 215 -6.12 -12.11 -2.70
C LEU A 215 -7.26 -12.42 -3.67
N GLU A 216 -7.04 -13.28 -4.67
CA GLU A 216 -8.08 -13.63 -5.65
C GLU A 216 -9.32 -14.25 -4.98
N LYS A 217 -9.12 -15.14 -4.02
CA LYS A 217 -10.22 -15.71 -3.23
C LYS A 217 -10.99 -14.64 -2.44
N ASN A 218 -10.27 -13.71 -1.83
CA ASN A 218 -10.87 -12.63 -1.05
C ASN A 218 -11.66 -11.66 -1.94
N LEU A 219 -11.17 -11.39 -3.15
CA LEU A 219 -11.89 -10.56 -4.13
C LEU A 219 -13.19 -11.22 -4.59
N HIS A 220 -13.19 -12.49 -4.95
CA HIS A 220 -14.40 -13.23 -5.28
C HIS A 220 -15.42 -13.23 -4.13
N TRP A 221 -14.94 -13.39 -2.89
CA TRP A 221 -15.81 -13.29 -1.72
C TRP A 221 -16.38 -11.88 -1.58
N LEU A 222 -15.57 -10.84 -1.78
CA LEU A 222 -15.97 -9.44 -1.68
C LEU A 222 -17.06 -9.09 -2.69
N ASP A 223 -16.92 -9.54 -3.94
CA ASP A 223 -17.92 -9.34 -5.00
C ASP A 223 -19.27 -9.94 -4.58
N ALA A 224 -19.27 -11.15 -4.02
CA ALA A 224 -20.49 -11.79 -3.52
C ALA A 224 -21.10 -11.02 -2.34
N GLU A 225 -20.28 -10.45 -1.45
CA GLU A 225 -20.77 -9.63 -0.34
C GLU A 225 -21.35 -8.29 -0.83
N PHE A 226 -20.75 -7.64 -1.83
CA PHE A 226 -21.29 -6.43 -2.46
C PHE A 226 -22.64 -6.68 -3.12
N ALA A 227 -22.79 -7.79 -3.84
CA ALA A 227 -24.07 -8.17 -4.43
C ALA A 227 -25.17 -8.34 -3.36
N LYS A 228 -24.86 -8.96 -2.20
CA LYS A 228 -25.81 -9.09 -1.08
C LYS A 228 -26.21 -7.73 -0.49
N LEU A 229 -25.27 -6.79 -0.35
CA LEU A 229 -25.56 -5.46 0.17
C LEU A 229 -26.51 -4.70 -0.77
N THR A 230 -26.26 -4.78 -2.08
CA THR A 230 -27.08 -4.15 -3.12
C THR A 230 -28.48 -4.73 -3.14
N GLU A 231 -28.62 -6.05 -3.11
CA GLU A 231 -29.93 -6.74 -3.06
C GLU A 231 -30.73 -6.36 -1.79
N TYR A 232 -30.07 -6.29 -0.66
CA TYR A 232 -30.71 -5.88 0.58
C TYR A 232 -31.22 -4.43 0.50
N GLN A 233 -30.44 -3.51 -0.06
CA GLN A 233 -30.85 -2.13 -0.26
C GLN A 233 -32.08 -2.03 -1.18
N GLN A 234 -32.09 -2.78 -2.28
CA GLN A 234 -33.20 -2.81 -3.24
C GLN A 234 -34.49 -3.32 -2.57
N LYS A 235 -34.43 -4.42 -1.79
CA LYS A 235 -35.58 -4.95 -1.04
C LYS A 235 -36.16 -3.90 -0.07
N ARG A 236 -35.32 -3.17 0.62
CA ARG A 236 -35.75 -2.09 1.53
C ARG A 236 -36.46 -0.97 0.78
N ASN A 237 -35.89 -0.52 -0.34
CA ASN A 237 -36.48 0.55 -1.14
C ASN A 237 -37.86 0.16 -1.67
N ASN A 238 -38.05 -1.10 -2.06
CA ASN A 238 -39.33 -1.62 -2.53
C ASN A 238 -40.36 -1.80 -1.39
N ALA A 239 -39.93 -2.12 -0.19
CA ALA A 239 -40.83 -2.25 0.96
C ALA A 239 -41.27 -0.89 1.56
N SER A 240 -40.63 0.20 1.18
CA SER A 240 -40.92 1.56 1.63
C SER A 240 -41.82 2.35 0.64
N LYS A 241 -42.20 1.73 -0.48
CA LYS A 241 -43.18 2.21 -1.47
C LYS A 241 -44.54 1.59 -1.25
#